data_63b591dd0f68aeefef7b9f0c1785b687
#
_entry.id   63b591dd0f68aeefef7b9f0c1785b687
#
_cell.length_a   1.000
_cell.length_b   1.000
_cell.length_c   1.000
_cell.angle_alpha   90.00
_cell.angle_beta   90.00
_cell.angle_gamma   90.00
#
_symmetry.space_group_name_H-M   'P 1'
#
loop_
_entity.id
_entity.type
_entity.pdbx_description
1 polymer ?
#
loop_
_entity_poly.entity_id
_entity_poly.type
_entity_poly.pdbx_seq_one_letter_code
_entity_poly.pdbx_strand_id
1 'polypeptide(L)'
;MSTYSLSAERRAELNQKSNWRGTLEVTKDWALVIIGFAISLAWPHPLSYVLSVFLLASAMAGFAILQHETAHRSLFATPSLNEWIGEYLAALPILQSMPGYRAYHMAHHQIGRAHV
;
A
#
# COMPACT_ATOMS: atom_id res chain seq x y z
N MET A 1 -13.64 -0.91 -35.16
CA MET A 1 -12.92 -0.92 -33.88
C MET A 1 -13.90 -0.90 -32.74
N SER A 2 -14.04 -2.01 -32.04
CA SER A 2 -14.88 -2.01 -30.85
C SER A 2 -14.11 -1.36 -29.71
N THR A 3 -14.43 -0.11 -29.42
CA THR A 3 -14.08 0.49 -28.16
C THR A 3 -14.87 -0.23 -27.09
N TYR A 4 -14.23 -1.05 -26.28
CA TYR A 4 -14.84 -1.61 -25.10
C TYR A 4 -15.13 -0.48 -24.12
N SER A 5 -16.27 0.17 -24.31
CA SER A 5 -16.78 1.10 -23.31
C SER A 5 -17.49 0.29 -22.23
N LEU A 6 -16.85 0.14 -21.08
CA LEU A 6 -17.50 -0.43 -19.93
C LEU A 6 -18.70 0.44 -19.57
N SER A 7 -19.83 -0.20 -19.24
CA SER A 7 -21.01 0.52 -18.73
C SER A 7 -20.64 1.30 -17.45
N ALA A 8 -21.37 2.37 -17.16
CA ALA A 8 -21.14 3.15 -15.94
C ALA A 8 -21.27 2.27 -14.69
N GLU A 9 -22.21 1.32 -14.69
CA GLU A 9 -22.41 0.36 -13.61
C GLU A 9 -21.19 -0.54 -13.43
N ARG A 10 -20.64 -1.08 -14.52
CA ARG A 10 -19.48 -1.94 -14.46
C ARG A 10 -18.23 -1.19 -14.00
N ARG A 11 -18.07 0.07 -14.40
CA ARG A 11 -17.00 0.92 -13.88
C ARG A 11 -17.14 1.18 -12.40
N ALA A 12 -18.37 1.44 -11.94
CA ALA A 12 -18.64 1.63 -10.51
C ALA A 12 -18.29 0.37 -9.71
N GLU A 13 -18.67 -0.82 -10.19
CA GLU A 13 -18.31 -2.09 -9.55
C GLU A 13 -16.79 -2.28 -9.46
N LEU A 14 -16.08 -2.06 -10.56
CA LEU A 14 -14.61 -2.23 -10.62
C LEU A 14 -13.87 -1.21 -9.76
N ASN A 15 -14.42 -0.02 -9.59
CA ASN A 15 -13.84 1.04 -8.76
C ASN A 15 -14.38 1.03 -7.33
N GLN A 16 -15.19 0.04 -6.97
CA GLN A 16 -15.76 -0.05 -5.63
C GLN A 16 -14.66 -0.24 -4.60
N LYS A 17 -14.55 0.72 -3.69
CA LYS A 17 -13.61 0.67 -2.57
C LYS A 17 -14.23 -0.14 -1.44
N SER A 18 -13.43 -0.92 -0.74
CA SER A 18 -13.89 -1.76 0.36
C SER A 18 -12.96 -1.61 1.56
N ASN A 19 -13.51 -1.27 2.72
CA ASN A 19 -12.77 -1.25 3.98
C ASN A 19 -12.24 -2.64 4.35
N TRP A 20 -12.99 -3.69 4.03
CA TRP A 20 -12.58 -5.08 4.27
C TRP A 20 -11.33 -5.44 3.46
N ARG A 21 -11.33 -5.13 2.16
CA ARG A 21 -10.17 -5.38 1.29
C ARG A 21 -8.95 -4.59 1.76
N GLY A 22 -9.13 -3.31 2.09
CA GLY A 22 -8.06 -2.48 2.62
C GLY A 22 -7.48 -3.04 3.91
N THR A 23 -8.33 -3.49 4.82
CA THR A 23 -7.92 -4.12 6.09
C THR A 23 -7.12 -5.40 5.84
N LEU A 24 -7.56 -6.24 4.91
CA LEU A 24 -6.83 -7.47 4.56
C LEU A 24 -5.43 -7.15 4.00
N GLU A 25 -5.31 -6.18 3.13
CA GLU A 25 -4.01 -5.80 2.55
C GLU A 25 -3.04 -5.28 3.61
N VAL A 26 -3.51 -4.40 4.49
CA VAL A 26 -2.70 -3.88 5.59
C VAL A 26 -2.30 -5.00 6.55
N THR A 27 -3.24 -5.86 6.92
CA THR A 27 -3.00 -6.99 7.84
C THR A 27 -1.98 -7.96 7.26
N LYS A 28 -2.06 -8.25 5.97
CA LYS A 28 -1.12 -9.12 5.27
C LYS A 28 0.31 -8.59 5.40
N ASP A 29 0.54 -7.33 5.14
CA ASP A 29 1.87 -6.75 5.18
C ASP A 29 2.42 -6.68 6.62
N TRP A 30 1.59 -6.32 7.58
CA TRP A 30 2.00 -6.36 8.99
C TRP A 30 2.23 -7.77 9.50
N ALA A 31 1.48 -8.77 9.01
CA ALA A 31 1.73 -10.19 9.33
C ALA A 31 3.11 -10.63 8.85
N LEU A 32 3.54 -10.19 7.66
CA LEU A 32 4.89 -10.48 7.16
C LEU A 32 5.97 -9.90 8.08
N VAL A 33 5.79 -8.70 8.61
CA VAL A 33 6.72 -8.10 9.58
C VAL A 33 6.79 -8.95 10.85
N ILE A 34 5.65 -9.27 11.42
CA ILE A 34 5.58 -10.04 12.67
C ILE A 34 6.20 -11.43 12.50
N ILE A 35 5.85 -12.13 11.43
CA ILE A 35 6.39 -13.46 11.12
C ILE A 35 7.90 -13.38 10.88
N GLY A 36 8.37 -12.37 10.16
CA GLY A 36 9.79 -12.17 9.90
C GLY A 36 10.59 -12.05 11.19
N PHE A 37 10.16 -11.20 12.11
CA PHE A 37 10.84 -11.06 13.41
C PHE A 37 10.68 -12.33 14.28
N ALA A 38 9.50 -12.95 14.29
CA ALA A 38 9.24 -14.15 15.09
C ALA A 38 10.14 -15.31 14.68
N ILE A 39 10.37 -15.52 13.40
CA ILE A 39 11.25 -16.58 12.89
C ILE A 39 12.69 -16.36 13.38
N SER A 40 13.21 -15.13 13.26
CA SER A 40 14.56 -14.81 13.71
C SER A 40 14.75 -14.96 15.22
N LEU A 41 13.74 -14.61 16.01
CA LEU A 41 13.78 -14.73 17.46
C LEU A 41 13.63 -16.17 17.92
N ALA A 42 12.75 -16.95 17.27
CA ALA A 42 12.49 -18.33 17.64
C ALA A 42 13.62 -19.28 17.23
N TRP A 43 14.27 -19.00 16.13
CA TRP A 43 15.38 -19.81 15.60
C TRP A 43 16.52 -18.92 15.13
N PRO A 44 17.40 -18.47 16.02
CA PRO A 44 18.55 -17.63 15.65
C PRO A 44 19.58 -18.44 14.86
N HIS A 45 19.44 -18.43 13.54
CA HIS A 45 20.23 -19.19 12.59
C HIS A 45 20.40 -18.41 11.28
N PRO A 46 21.52 -18.52 10.56
CA PRO A 46 21.68 -17.79 9.31
C PRO A 46 20.56 -17.99 8.29
N LEU A 47 20.01 -19.18 8.19
CA LEU A 47 18.88 -19.46 7.28
C LEU A 47 17.61 -18.71 7.69
N SER A 48 17.31 -18.62 8.99
CA SER A 48 16.16 -17.87 9.46
C SER A 48 16.33 -16.38 9.23
N TYR A 49 17.54 -15.85 9.37
CA TYR A 49 17.83 -14.44 9.09
C TYR A 49 17.64 -14.12 7.62
N VAL A 50 18.10 -14.97 6.72
CA VAL A 50 17.88 -14.81 5.29
C VAL A 50 16.40 -14.80 4.96
N LEU A 51 15.64 -15.76 5.49
CA LEU A 51 14.20 -15.83 5.29
C LEU A 51 13.51 -14.59 5.85
N SER A 52 13.89 -14.13 7.03
CA SER A 52 13.34 -12.92 7.65
C SER A 52 13.58 -11.68 6.80
N VAL A 53 14.78 -11.55 6.21
CA VAL A 53 15.10 -10.43 5.31
C VAL A 53 14.17 -10.43 4.10
N PHE A 54 13.89 -11.59 3.50
CA PHE A 54 12.95 -11.68 2.39
C PHE A 54 11.52 -11.30 2.79
N LEU A 55 11.07 -11.76 3.96
CA LEU A 55 9.73 -11.42 4.46
C LEU A 55 9.60 -9.94 4.78
N LEU A 56 10.60 -9.35 5.42
CA LEU A 56 10.60 -7.92 5.74
C LEU A 56 10.71 -7.07 4.47
N ALA A 57 11.52 -7.46 3.50
CA ALA A 57 11.62 -6.77 2.22
C ALA A 57 10.29 -6.81 1.47
N SER A 58 9.60 -7.95 1.48
CA SER A 58 8.26 -8.08 0.91
C SER A 58 7.25 -7.17 1.59
N ALA A 59 7.31 -7.08 2.93
CA ALA A 59 6.45 -6.19 3.70
C ALA A 59 6.72 -4.72 3.35
N MET A 60 7.98 -4.32 3.24
CA MET A 60 8.35 -2.95 2.88
C MET A 60 7.85 -2.58 1.48
N ALA A 61 7.97 -3.49 0.52
CA ALA A 61 7.40 -3.30 -0.82
C ALA A 61 5.87 -3.15 -0.75
N GLY A 62 5.21 -3.96 0.09
CA GLY A 62 3.78 -3.86 0.34
C GLY A 62 3.38 -2.51 0.94
N PHE A 63 4.12 -2.01 1.92
CA PHE A 63 3.87 -0.70 2.51
C PHE A 63 4.01 0.43 1.49
N ALA A 64 4.98 0.35 0.58
CA ALA A 64 5.12 1.32 -0.49
C ALA A 64 3.89 1.32 -1.42
N ILE A 65 3.34 0.15 -1.74
CA ILE A 65 2.12 0.01 -2.54
C ILE A 65 0.92 0.57 -1.76
N LEU A 66 0.78 0.23 -0.48
CA LEU A 66 -0.30 0.75 0.37
C LEU A 66 -0.22 2.28 0.50
N GLN A 67 0.97 2.82 0.65
CA GLN A 67 1.18 4.26 0.68
C GLN A 67 0.68 4.92 -0.60
N HIS A 68 1.01 4.35 -1.74
CA HIS A 68 0.57 4.85 -3.04
C HIS A 68 -0.96 4.81 -3.15
N GLU A 69 -1.58 3.69 -2.80
CA GLU A 69 -3.04 3.54 -2.86
C GLU A 69 -3.76 4.48 -1.89
N THR A 70 -3.25 4.65 -0.67
CA THR A 70 -3.86 5.55 0.31
C THR A 70 -3.64 7.03 -0.07
N ALA A 71 -2.54 7.37 -0.73
CA ALA A 71 -2.31 8.71 -1.26
C ALA A 71 -3.37 9.08 -2.30
N HIS A 72 -3.81 8.12 -3.12
CA HIS A 72 -4.91 8.28 -4.05
C HIS A 72 -6.29 8.09 -3.41
N ARG A 73 -6.36 7.82 -2.11
CA ARG A 73 -7.59 7.53 -1.36
C ARG A 73 -8.39 6.38 -1.98
N SER A 74 -7.69 5.37 -2.48
CA SER A 74 -8.30 4.25 -3.22
C SER A 74 -8.32 2.94 -2.44
N LEU A 75 -7.61 2.83 -1.30
CA LEU A 75 -7.53 1.59 -0.54
C LEU A 75 -8.78 1.33 0.30
N PHE A 76 -9.32 2.37 0.94
CA PHE A 76 -10.49 2.28 1.81
C PHE A 76 -11.65 3.08 1.26
N ALA A 77 -12.87 2.59 1.51
CA ALA A 77 -14.10 3.33 1.19
C ALA A 77 -14.26 4.56 2.08
N THR A 78 -13.85 4.47 3.34
CA THR A 78 -13.91 5.59 4.29
C THR A 78 -12.69 6.50 4.11
N PRO A 79 -12.85 7.78 3.72
CA PRO A 79 -11.72 8.67 3.44
C PRO A 79 -10.75 8.84 4.61
N SER A 80 -11.26 8.93 5.85
CA SER A 80 -10.43 9.08 7.04
C SER A 80 -9.51 7.88 7.28
N LEU A 81 -9.92 6.67 6.89
CA LEU A 81 -9.08 5.48 6.99
C LEU A 81 -7.88 5.55 6.05
N ASN A 82 -8.07 6.06 4.82
CA ASN A 82 -6.95 6.28 3.90
C ASN A 82 -5.92 7.24 4.50
N GLU A 83 -6.37 8.32 5.13
CA GLU A 83 -5.47 9.30 5.74
C GLU A 83 -4.72 8.69 6.93
N TRP A 84 -5.45 8.10 7.87
CA TRP A 84 -4.89 7.63 9.13
C TRP A 84 -4.02 6.39 8.94
N ILE A 85 -4.53 5.37 8.27
CA ILE A 85 -3.81 4.12 8.02
C ILE A 85 -2.64 4.36 7.06
N GLY A 86 -2.84 5.19 6.05
CA GLY A 86 -1.76 5.56 5.13
C GLY A 86 -0.59 6.20 5.82
N GLU A 87 -0.83 7.12 6.77
CA GLU A 87 0.23 7.77 7.53
C GLU A 87 0.92 6.82 8.51
N TYR A 88 0.16 6.14 9.37
CA TYR A 88 0.72 5.43 10.50
C TYR A 88 1.07 3.98 10.22
N LEU A 89 0.33 3.31 9.36
CA LEU A 89 0.52 1.88 9.11
C LEU A 89 1.16 1.57 7.74
N ALA A 90 1.32 2.55 6.88
CA ALA A 90 1.95 2.36 5.58
C ALA A 90 3.18 3.25 5.38
N ALA A 91 3.05 4.56 5.53
CA ALA A 91 4.14 5.50 5.28
C ALA A 91 5.18 5.50 6.42
N LEU A 92 4.74 5.61 7.67
CA LEU A 92 5.64 5.69 8.83
C LEU A 92 6.55 4.47 8.97
N PRO A 93 6.11 3.22 8.78
CA PRO A 93 6.99 2.06 8.84
C PRO A 93 8.17 2.08 7.87
N ILE A 94 8.04 2.78 6.75
CA ILE A 94 9.13 2.98 5.77
C ILE A 94 9.75 4.37 5.87
N LEU A 95 9.58 5.01 7.02
CA LEU A 95 10.16 6.32 7.37
C LEU A 95 9.75 7.44 6.41
N GLN A 96 8.48 7.43 5.98
CA GLN A 96 7.91 8.46 5.12
C GLN A 96 6.72 9.14 5.77
N SER A 97 6.34 10.28 5.23
CA SER A 97 5.15 11.04 5.64
C SER A 97 4.14 11.00 4.50
N MET A 98 2.87 10.69 4.81
CA MET A 98 1.81 10.66 3.81
C MET A 98 1.57 12.04 3.16
N PRO A 99 1.48 13.15 3.94
CA PRO A 99 1.33 14.48 3.33
C PRO A 99 2.48 14.83 2.40
N GLY A 100 3.73 14.56 2.80
CA GLY A 100 4.92 14.81 1.99
C GLY A 100 4.93 13.97 0.71
N TYR A 101 4.65 12.67 0.83
CA TYR A 101 4.55 11.77 -0.31
C TYR A 101 3.45 12.20 -1.29
N ARG A 102 2.27 12.54 -0.78
CA ARG A 102 1.15 12.96 -1.61
C ARG A 102 1.48 14.24 -2.38
N ALA A 103 2.09 15.22 -1.74
CA ALA A 103 2.49 16.46 -2.39
C ALA A 103 3.48 16.19 -3.52
N TYR A 104 4.51 15.39 -3.28
CA TYR A 104 5.50 15.00 -4.28
C TYR A 104 4.87 14.22 -5.43
N HIS A 105 4.05 13.22 -5.10
CA HIS A 105 3.43 12.34 -6.10
C HIS A 105 2.44 13.10 -6.99
N MET A 106 1.63 13.99 -6.42
CA MET A 106 0.70 14.81 -7.20
C MET A 106 1.43 15.83 -8.06
N ALA A 107 2.52 16.42 -7.57
CA ALA A 107 3.37 17.32 -8.37
C ALA A 107 3.98 16.55 -9.55
N HIS A 108 4.43 15.32 -9.35
CA HIS A 108 4.97 14.47 -10.40
C HIS A 108 3.93 14.19 -11.50
N HIS A 109 2.68 13.90 -11.13
CA HIS A 109 1.60 13.72 -12.09
C HIS A 109 1.30 15.00 -12.89
N GLN A 110 1.33 16.15 -12.23
CA GLN A 110 1.12 17.44 -12.90
C GLN A 110 2.23 17.74 -13.91
N ILE A 111 3.49 17.49 -13.55
CA ILE A 111 4.63 17.65 -14.46
C ILE A 111 4.47 16.73 -15.68
N GLY A 112 4.10 15.47 -15.47
CA GLY A 112 3.84 14.55 -16.56
C GLY A 112 2.75 15.02 -17.50
N ARG A 113 1.69 15.66 -17.00
CA ARG A 113 0.62 16.25 -17.82
C ARG A 113 1.09 17.47 -18.60
N ALA A 114 1.98 18.27 -18.03
CA ALA A 114 2.49 19.48 -18.68
C ALA A 114 3.37 19.17 -19.89
N HIS A 115 3.94 17.98 -19.99
CA HIS A 115 4.82 17.55 -21.07
C HIS A 115 4.13 16.73 -22.16
N VAL A 116 2.83 16.58 -22.09
CA VAL A 116 2.04 15.84 -23.10
C VAL A 116 1.62 16.76 -24.24
#